data_04ccb5d95a4b2947cab70ccf1d5f8fd4
#
_entry.id   04ccb5d95a4b2947cab70ccf1d5f8fd4
#
_cell.length_a   1.000
_cell.length_b   1.000
_cell.length_c   1.000
_cell.angle_alpha   90.00
_cell.angle_beta   90.00
_cell.angle_gamma   90.00
#
_symmetry.space_group_name_H-M   'P 1'
#
loop_
_entity.id
_entity.type
_entity.pdbx_description
1 polymer ?
#
loop_
_entity_poly.entity_id
_entity_poly.type
_entity_poly.pdbx_seq_one_letter_code
_entity_poly.pdbx_strand_id
1 'polypeptide(L)'
;GGGFQQASGVNFRLTVLMGERRRYFLLWSPVVTALLTLQGWLTAFCLFHLETALYHALYPGYASDLPVELAFQWWAVAASAAALSIAALFFGAIYIKFGSKGAVTLWLVFCFGCMMLPQAIDKYQSGSRSLLAGVGRLLTMLAAALTPVMWGAVGVVLLLCALAFSVWVYLRAEV
;
A
#
# COMPACT_ATOMS: atom_id res chain seq x y z
N GLY A 1 -6.36 -7.18 9.27
CA GLY A 1 -5.43 -6.20 8.67
C GLY A 1 -5.19 -4.94 9.48
N GLY A 2 -6.03 -4.63 10.50
CA GLY A 2 -5.88 -3.40 11.31
C GLY A 2 -4.74 -3.41 12.34
N GLY A 3 -4.21 -4.57 12.69
CA GLY A 3 -3.18 -4.69 13.71
C GLY A 3 -1.82 -4.09 13.35
N PHE A 4 -1.45 -4.08 12.08
CA PHE A 4 -0.13 -3.61 11.63
C PHE A 4 -0.01 -2.08 11.66
N GLN A 5 -1.11 -1.37 11.40
CA GLN A 5 -1.14 0.10 11.37
C GLN A 5 -1.18 0.70 12.78
N GLN A 6 -1.91 0.07 13.69
CA GLN A 6 -1.90 0.45 15.10
C GLN A 6 -0.55 0.14 15.75
N ALA A 7 0.11 -0.94 15.34
CA ALA A 7 1.40 -1.35 15.90
C ALA A 7 2.49 -0.28 15.71
N SER A 8 2.56 0.41 14.57
CA SER A 8 3.60 1.43 14.36
C SER A 8 3.42 2.67 15.24
N GLY A 9 2.17 3.15 15.42
CA GLY A 9 1.89 4.29 16.30
C GLY A 9 2.06 3.97 17.78
N VAL A 10 1.61 2.78 18.21
CA VAL A 10 1.77 2.31 19.59
C VAL A 10 3.25 2.02 19.88
N ASN A 11 3.95 1.35 18.95
CA ASN A 11 5.38 1.08 19.11
C ASN A 11 6.20 2.36 19.16
N PHE A 12 5.86 3.39 18.39
CA PHE A 12 6.52 4.69 18.48
C PHE A 12 6.39 5.29 19.87
N ARG A 13 5.18 5.32 20.45
CA ARG A 13 4.96 5.85 21.80
C ARG A 13 5.71 5.06 22.86
N LEU A 14 5.67 3.74 22.77
CA LEU A 14 6.41 2.87 23.70
C LEU A 14 7.93 3.08 23.58
N THR A 15 8.47 3.18 22.37
CA THR A 15 9.90 3.41 22.13
C THR A 15 10.36 4.76 22.69
N VAL A 16 9.56 5.80 22.53
CA VAL A 16 9.88 7.14 23.08
C VAL A 16 9.76 7.15 24.61
N LEU A 17 8.77 6.46 25.19
CA LEU A 17 8.61 6.31 26.64
C LEU A 17 9.76 5.53 27.29
N MET A 18 10.40 4.60 26.55
CA MET A 18 11.60 3.88 26.98
C MET A 18 12.90 4.71 26.84
N GLY A 19 12.82 5.99 26.45
CA GLY A 19 13.97 6.88 26.32
C GLY A 19 14.75 6.75 25.01
N GLU A 20 14.25 5.99 24.06
CA GLU A 20 14.84 5.85 22.73
C GLU A 20 14.73 7.18 21.93
N ARG A 21 15.78 7.49 21.16
CA ARG A 21 15.76 8.68 20.31
C ARG A 21 14.80 8.47 19.15
N ARG A 22 13.91 9.43 18.88
CA ARG A 22 12.92 9.42 17.77
C ARG A 22 13.56 9.11 16.40
N ARG A 23 14.82 9.52 16.20
CA ARG A 23 15.59 9.24 14.98
C ARG A 23 15.84 7.76 14.77
N TYR A 24 16.08 6.99 15.82
CA TYR A 24 16.26 5.54 15.73
C TYR A 24 14.98 4.84 15.28
N PHE A 25 13.83 5.24 15.79
CA PHE A 25 12.55 4.71 15.35
C PHE A 25 12.33 4.95 13.85
N LEU A 26 12.59 6.17 13.35
CA LEU A 26 12.44 6.51 11.93
C LEU A 26 13.38 5.70 11.03
N LEU A 27 14.58 5.35 11.52
CA LEU A 27 15.53 4.54 10.76
C LEU A 27 15.18 3.05 10.78
N TRP A 28 14.80 2.52 11.94
CA TRP A 28 14.57 1.08 12.10
C TRP A 28 13.17 0.63 11.65
N SER A 29 12.16 1.47 11.77
CA SER A 29 10.80 1.12 11.36
C SER A 29 10.69 0.75 9.87
N PRO A 30 11.27 1.51 8.93
CA PRO A 30 11.30 1.11 7.52
C PRO A 30 12.07 -0.19 7.27
N VAL A 31 13.19 -0.40 7.99
CA VAL A 31 13.99 -1.63 7.85
C VAL A 31 13.18 -2.86 8.27
N VAL A 32 12.52 -2.80 9.42
CA VAL A 32 11.66 -3.89 9.89
C VAL A 32 10.50 -4.13 8.92
N THR A 33 9.86 -3.06 8.43
CA THR A 33 8.77 -3.18 7.46
C THR A 33 9.26 -3.79 6.14
N ALA A 34 10.43 -3.39 5.65
CA ALA A 34 11.02 -3.97 4.45
C ALA A 34 11.34 -5.46 4.62
N LEU A 35 11.89 -5.86 5.78
CA LEU A 35 12.16 -7.27 6.09
C LEU A 35 10.87 -8.10 6.14
N LEU A 36 9.81 -7.60 6.77
CA LEU A 36 8.52 -8.25 6.83
C LEU A 36 7.87 -8.35 5.43
N THR A 37 8.04 -7.33 4.60
CA THR A 37 7.58 -7.35 3.22
C THR A 37 8.33 -8.40 2.41
N LEU A 38 9.65 -8.46 2.56
CA LEU A 38 10.49 -9.47 1.91
C LEU A 38 10.08 -10.89 2.33
N GLN A 39 9.84 -11.11 3.64
CA GLN A 39 9.34 -12.38 4.14
C GLN A 39 7.99 -12.73 3.54
N GLY A 40 7.06 -11.76 3.44
CA GLY A 40 5.76 -11.95 2.79
C GLY A 40 5.88 -12.37 1.33
N TRP A 41 6.76 -11.71 0.57
CA TRP A 41 7.07 -12.05 -0.82
C TRP A 41 7.66 -13.45 -0.95
N LEU A 42 8.61 -13.81 -0.11
CA LEU A 42 9.21 -15.15 -0.11
C LEU A 42 8.17 -16.22 0.18
N THR A 43 7.30 -15.98 1.17
CA THR A 43 6.20 -16.90 1.50
C THR A 43 5.24 -17.06 0.32
N ALA A 44 4.83 -15.95 -0.31
CA ALA A 44 3.96 -15.96 -1.47
C ALA A 44 4.59 -16.72 -2.66
N PHE A 45 5.89 -16.50 -2.89
CA PHE A 45 6.65 -17.21 -3.91
C PHE A 45 6.68 -18.72 -3.66
N CYS A 46 6.97 -19.15 -2.43
CA CYS A 46 6.97 -20.57 -2.07
C CYS A 46 5.58 -21.21 -2.22
N LEU A 47 4.53 -20.52 -1.75
CA LEU A 47 3.16 -21.00 -1.87
C LEU A 47 2.71 -21.12 -3.33
N PHE A 48 3.07 -20.15 -4.17
CA PHE A 48 2.77 -20.19 -5.59
C PHE A 48 3.41 -21.40 -6.30
N HIS A 49 4.70 -21.63 -6.05
CA HIS A 49 5.38 -22.80 -6.62
C HIS A 49 4.83 -24.12 -6.09
N LEU A 50 4.47 -24.17 -4.82
CA LEU A 50 3.83 -25.35 -4.23
C LEU A 50 2.46 -25.60 -4.88
N GLU A 51 1.64 -24.56 -5.03
CA GLU A 51 0.34 -24.64 -5.69
C GLU A 51 0.48 -25.12 -7.14
N THR A 52 1.39 -24.52 -7.91
CA THR A 52 1.65 -24.91 -9.29
C THR A 52 2.08 -26.37 -9.40
N ALA A 53 3.00 -26.82 -8.54
CA ALA A 53 3.43 -28.21 -8.49
C ALA A 53 2.27 -29.17 -8.16
N LEU A 54 1.40 -28.79 -7.22
CA LEU A 54 0.23 -29.57 -6.85
C LEU A 54 -0.78 -29.68 -8.01
N TYR A 55 -1.05 -28.58 -8.69
CA TYR A 55 -1.94 -28.56 -9.86
C TYR A 55 -1.39 -29.40 -10.99
N HIS A 56 -0.10 -29.32 -11.30
CA HIS A 56 0.52 -30.19 -12.31
C HIS A 56 0.46 -31.69 -11.95
N ALA A 57 0.56 -32.00 -10.67
CA ALA A 57 0.45 -33.39 -10.23
C ALA A 57 -0.99 -33.96 -10.30
N LEU A 58 -1.99 -33.12 -10.01
CA LEU A 58 -3.40 -33.51 -9.99
C LEU A 58 -4.08 -33.38 -11.35
N TYR A 59 -3.68 -32.43 -12.17
CA TYR A 59 -4.28 -32.10 -13.47
C TYR A 59 -3.20 -31.98 -14.54
N PRO A 60 -2.75 -33.07 -15.14
CA PRO A 60 -1.77 -33.05 -16.24
C PRO A 60 -2.36 -32.30 -17.44
N GLY A 61 -1.78 -31.14 -17.80
CA GLY A 61 -2.26 -30.28 -18.88
C GLY A 61 -2.79 -28.92 -18.41
N TYR A 62 -2.83 -28.65 -17.11
CA TYR A 62 -3.12 -27.33 -16.59
C TYR A 62 -1.96 -26.37 -16.88
N ALA A 63 -2.22 -25.34 -17.70
CA ALA A 63 -1.29 -24.24 -17.91
C ALA A 63 -1.82 -23.03 -17.12
N SER A 64 -1.02 -22.48 -16.24
CA SER A 64 -1.33 -21.23 -15.56
C SER A 64 -1.05 -20.07 -16.51
N ASP A 65 -2.09 -19.37 -16.97
CA ASP A 65 -1.97 -18.18 -17.84
C ASP A 65 -1.57 -16.90 -17.08
N LEU A 66 -1.31 -17.00 -15.77
CA LEU A 66 -0.97 -15.83 -14.97
C LEU A 66 0.52 -15.46 -15.18
N PRO A 67 0.82 -14.21 -15.60
CA PRO A 67 2.19 -13.73 -15.78
C PRO A 67 2.87 -13.46 -14.43
N VAL A 68 2.99 -14.50 -13.61
CA VAL A 68 3.49 -14.40 -12.23
C VAL A 68 4.97 -14.07 -12.19
N GLU A 69 5.71 -14.42 -13.24
CA GLU A 69 7.13 -14.08 -13.37
C GLU A 69 7.41 -12.58 -13.29
N LEU A 70 6.48 -11.74 -13.77
CA LEU A 70 6.58 -10.27 -13.68
C LEU A 70 6.43 -9.77 -12.24
N ALA A 71 5.60 -10.42 -11.43
CA ALA A 71 5.35 -10.02 -10.05
C ALA A 71 6.52 -10.34 -9.10
N PHE A 72 7.32 -11.37 -9.43
CA PHE A 72 8.47 -11.79 -8.62
C PHE A 72 9.81 -11.22 -9.09
N GLN A 73 9.81 -10.22 -9.98
CA GLN A 73 11.03 -9.52 -10.35
C GLN A 73 11.60 -8.75 -9.16
N TRP A 74 12.93 -8.78 -9.00
CA TRP A 74 13.63 -8.16 -7.87
C TRP A 74 13.32 -6.66 -7.69
N TRP A 75 13.15 -5.92 -8.80
CA TRP A 75 12.79 -4.51 -8.76
C TRP A 75 11.36 -4.28 -8.24
N ALA A 76 10.41 -5.18 -8.57
CA ALA A 76 9.04 -5.11 -8.09
C ALA A 76 8.97 -5.38 -6.58
N VAL A 77 9.76 -6.33 -6.10
CA VAL A 77 9.92 -6.62 -4.66
C VAL A 77 10.51 -5.42 -3.93
N ALA A 78 11.58 -4.81 -4.47
CA ALA A 78 12.21 -3.64 -3.88
C ALA A 78 11.26 -2.42 -3.86
N ALA A 79 10.56 -2.16 -4.97
CA ALA A 79 9.60 -1.06 -5.08
C ALA A 79 8.41 -1.25 -4.12
N SER A 80 7.86 -2.47 -4.02
CA SER A 80 6.77 -2.76 -3.08
C SER A 80 7.21 -2.63 -1.63
N ALA A 81 8.42 -3.09 -1.27
CA ALA A 81 8.97 -2.94 0.06
C ALA A 81 9.16 -1.47 0.43
N ALA A 82 9.67 -0.65 -0.48
CA ALA A 82 9.81 0.80 -0.27
C ALA A 82 8.44 1.49 -0.12
N ALA A 83 7.50 1.20 -1.01
CA ALA A 83 6.16 1.78 -0.98
C ALA A 83 5.40 1.41 0.31
N LEU A 84 5.44 0.14 0.72
CA LEU A 84 4.80 -0.33 1.95
C LEU A 84 5.46 0.25 3.20
N SER A 85 6.79 0.44 3.19
CA SER A 85 7.50 1.10 4.30
C SER A 85 7.06 2.56 4.46
N ILE A 86 6.96 3.30 3.36
CA ILE A 86 6.47 4.69 3.37
C ILE A 86 5.00 4.74 3.79
N ALA A 87 4.16 3.84 3.28
CA ALA A 87 2.76 3.76 3.66
C ALA A 87 2.61 3.47 5.16
N ALA A 88 3.38 2.53 5.73
CA ALA A 88 3.35 2.21 7.15
C ALA A 88 3.73 3.42 8.03
N LEU A 89 4.78 4.16 7.63
CA LEU A 89 5.15 5.42 8.32
C LEU A 89 4.06 6.47 8.21
N PHE A 90 3.45 6.63 7.05
CA PHE A 90 2.38 7.60 6.82
C PHE A 90 1.13 7.30 7.66
N PHE A 91 0.68 6.05 7.70
CA PHE A 91 -0.44 5.64 8.55
C PHE A 91 -0.12 5.81 10.04
N GLY A 92 1.11 5.48 10.45
CA GLY A 92 1.58 5.72 11.81
C GLY A 92 1.58 7.21 12.17
N ALA A 93 2.03 8.08 11.28
CA ALA A 93 2.01 9.53 11.46
C ALA A 93 0.58 10.08 11.60
N ILE A 94 -0.36 9.60 10.80
CA ILE A 94 -1.78 9.96 10.91
C ILE A 94 -2.34 9.52 12.26
N TYR A 95 -2.01 8.30 12.69
CA TYR A 95 -2.46 7.79 13.99
C TYR A 95 -1.91 8.65 15.14
N ILE A 96 -0.65 9.08 15.09
CA ILE A 96 -0.03 9.93 16.11
C ILE A 96 -0.70 11.32 16.14
N LYS A 97 -0.92 11.93 14.96
CA LYS A 97 -1.44 13.29 14.86
C LYS A 97 -2.95 13.39 15.11
N PHE A 98 -3.73 12.46 14.60
CA PHE A 98 -5.20 12.52 14.61
C PHE A 98 -5.84 11.44 15.50
N GLY A 99 -5.04 10.58 16.11
CA GLY A 99 -5.52 9.47 16.94
C GLY A 99 -6.23 8.38 16.14
N SER A 100 -6.96 7.53 16.85
CA SER A 100 -7.71 6.43 16.25
C SER A 100 -8.81 6.90 15.27
N LYS A 101 -9.42 8.05 15.52
CA LYS A 101 -10.46 8.63 14.64
C LYS A 101 -9.91 8.94 13.26
N GLY A 102 -8.73 9.54 13.16
CA GLY A 102 -8.09 9.84 11.89
C GLY A 102 -7.71 8.58 11.11
N ALA A 103 -7.18 7.57 11.79
CA ALA A 103 -6.85 6.29 11.17
C ALA A 103 -8.09 5.57 10.62
N VAL A 104 -9.19 5.54 11.40
CA VAL A 104 -10.47 4.94 10.96
C VAL A 104 -11.05 5.70 9.77
N THR A 105 -11.03 7.04 9.81
CA THR A 105 -11.52 7.86 8.68
C THR A 105 -10.73 7.57 7.40
N LEU A 106 -9.41 7.53 7.48
CA LEU A 106 -8.57 7.23 6.31
C LEU A 106 -8.83 5.82 5.78
N TRP A 107 -8.98 4.85 6.68
CA TRP A 107 -9.31 3.48 6.29
C TRP A 107 -10.67 3.38 5.60
N LEU A 108 -11.69 4.07 6.11
CA LEU A 108 -13.00 4.15 5.47
C LEU A 108 -12.91 4.78 4.08
N VAL A 109 -12.19 5.92 3.94
CA VAL A 109 -11.98 6.57 2.63
C VAL A 109 -11.31 5.61 1.65
N PHE A 110 -10.30 4.86 2.10
CA PHE A 110 -9.63 3.86 1.28
C PHE A 110 -10.57 2.72 0.86
N CYS A 111 -11.34 2.15 1.79
CA CYS A 111 -12.31 1.09 1.50
C CYS A 111 -13.40 1.57 0.54
N PHE A 112 -13.95 2.77 0.78
CA PHE A 112 -14.93 3.38 -0.12
C PHE A 112 -14.32 3.62 -1.51
N GLY A 113 -13.09 4.12 -1.60
CA GLY A 113 -12.39 4.28 -2.86
C GLY A 113 -12.25 2.95 -3.61
N CYS A 114 -11.76 1.91 -2.95
CA CYS A 114 -11.60 0.58 -3.54
C CYS A 114 -12.92 -0.04 -4.02
N MET A 115 -14.04 0.23 -3.35
CA MET A 115 -15.34 -0.29 -3.75
C MET A 115 -16.02 0.56 -4.83
N MET A 116 -15.94 1.89 -4.70
CA MET A 116 -16.68 2.80 -5.59
C MET A 116 -15.98 3.04 -6.93
N LEU A 117 -14.65 3.01 -6.98
CA LEU A 117 -13.90 3.25 -8.22
C LEU A 117 -14.21 2.22 -9.32
N PRO A 118 -14.18 0.89 -9.08
CA PRO A 118 -14.57 -0.08 -10.09
C PRO A 118 -16.01 0.10 -10.55
N GLN A 119 -16.93 0.29 -9.58
CA GLN A 119 -18.34 0.50 -9.91
C GLN A 119 -18.59 1.78 -10.73
N ALA A 120 -17.83 2.84 -10.51
CA ALA A 120 -17.92 4.07 -11.29
C ALA A 120 -17.47 3.85 -12.73
N ILE A 121 -16.41 3.07 -12.95
CA ILE A 121 -15.90 2.69 -14.28
C ILE A 121 -16.93 1.81 -15.01
N ASP A 122 -17.45 0.79 -14.33
CA ASP A 122 -18.47 -0.11 -14.92
C ASP A 122 -19.74 0.64 -15.33
N LYS A 123 -20.22 1.56 -14.48
CA LYS A 123 -21.39 2.39 -14.81
C LYS A 123 -21.13 3.36 -15.96
N TYR A 124 -19.91 3.87 -16.09
CA TYR A 124 -19.53 4.67 -17.24
C TYR A 124 -19.53 3.84 -18.53
N GLN A 125 -18.93 2.65 -18.50
CA GLN A 125 -18.88 1.74 -19.65
C GLN A 125 -20.27 1.25 -20.07
N SER A 126 -21.19 1.05 -19.11
CA SER A 126 -22.59 0.66 -19.39
C SER A 126 -23.47 1.82 -19.88
N GLY A 127 -22.93 3.04 -20.06
CA GLY A 127 -23.66 4.20 -20.57
C GLY A 127 -24.69 4.80 -19.59
N SER A 128 -24.63 4.45 -18.31
CA SER A 128 -25.53 4.98 -17.27
C SER A 128 -25.34 6.49 -17.07
N ARG A 129 -26.45 7.22 -16.90
CA ARG A 129 -26.44 8.67 -16.60
C ARG A 129 -26.48 8.93 -15.09
N SER A 130 -25.58 8.37 -14.33
CA SER A 130 -25.50 8.57 -12.88
C SER A 130 -24.31 9.44 -12.50
N LEU A 131 -24.32 10.04 -11.30
CA LEU A 131 -23.16 10.79 -10.77
C LEU A 131 -21.90 9.91 -10.73
N LEU A 132 -22.07 8.63 -10.39
CA LEU A 132 -20.97 7.64 -10.41
C LEU A 132 -20.39 7.44 -11.81
N ALA A 133 -21.21 7.43 -12.85
CA ALA A 133 -20.75 7.37 -14.24
C ALA A 133 -19.97 8.63 -14.63
N GLY A 134 -20.35 9.81 -14.10
CA GLY A 134 -19.58 11.05 -14.25
C GLY A 134 -18.18 10.96 -13.66
N VAL A 135 -18.06 10.40 -12.47
CA VAL A 135 -16.75 10.12 -11.82
C VAL A 135 -15.96 9.11 -12.66
N GLY A 136 -16.58 8.03 -13.11
CA GLY A 136 -15.95 7.03 -13.98
C GLY A 136 -15.40 7.64 -15.28
N ARG A 137 -16.16 8.56 -15.90
CA ARG A 137 -15.72 9.30 -17.09
C ARG A 137 -14.48 10.16 -16.81
N LEU A 138 -14.46 10.90 -15.71
CA LEU A 138 -13.29 11.71 -15.33
C LEU A 138 -12.06 10.83 -15.09
N LEU A 139 -12.21 9.70 -14.39
CA LEU A 139 -11.13 8.77 -14.13
C LEU A 139 -10.56 8.16 -15.42
N THR A 140 -11.42 7.75 -16.35
CA THR A 140 -10.98 7.19 -17.64
C THR A 140 -10.33 8.24 -18.53
N MET A 141 -10.82 9.48 -18.52
CA MET A 141 -10.18 10.59 -19.22
C MET A 141 -8.79 10.91 -18.63
N LEU A 142 -8.65 10.96 -17.30
CA LEU A 142 -7.36 11.15 -16.63
C LEU A 142 -6.41 9.99 -16.92
N ALA A 143 -6.91 8.75 -16.88
CA ALA A 143 -6.11 7.58 -17.18
C ALA A 143 -5.62 7.58 -18.64
N ALA A 144 -6.44 8.03 -19.58
CA ALA A 144 -6.09 8.14 -21.00
C ALA A 144 -5.14 9.32 -21.30
N ALA A 145 -5.27 10.42 -20.55
CA ALA A 145 -4.44 11.61 -20.74
C ALA A 145 -3.01 11.45 -20.20
N LEU A 146 -2.81 10.56 -19.21
CA LEU A 146 -1.52 10.35 -18.56
C LEU A 146 -0.81 9.13 -19.15
N THR A 147 0.40 9.32 -19.63
CA THR A 147 1.26 8.19 -20.04
C THR A 147 1.65 7.34 -18.83
N PRO A 148 2.02 6.05 -18.99
CA PRO A 148 2.49 5.22 -17.88
C PRO A 148 3.64 5.85 -17.08
N VAL A 149 4.53 6.60 -17.76
CA VAL A 149 5.64 7.32 -17.13
C VAL A 149 5.13 8.45 -16.23
N MET A 150 4.10 9.19 -16.66
CA MET A 150 3.49 10.26 -15.85
C MET A 150 2.78 9.68 -14.63
N TRP A 151 2.11 8.55 -14.75
CA TRP A 151 1.54 7.83 -13.59
C TRP A 151 2.62 7.40 -12.59
N GLY A 152 3.75 6.91 -13.08
CA GLY A 152 4.91 6.60 -12.25
C GLY A 152 5.45 7.84 -11.53
N ALA A 153 5.59 8.96 -12.24
CA ALA A 153 6.05 10.23 -11.64
C ALA A 153 5.08 10.74 -10.56
N VAL A 154 3.78 10.71 -10.81
CA VAL A 154 2.75 11.08 -9.82
C VAL A 154 2.84 10.18 -8.59
N GLY A 155 2.99 8.87 -8.77
CA GLY A 155 3.17 7.91 -7.68
C GLY A 155 4.40 8.24 -6.82
N VAL A 156 5.53 8.53 -7.45
CA VAL A 156 6.78 8.91 -6.75
C VAL A 156 6.59 10.21 -5.97
N VAL A 157 5.96 11.24 -6.56
CA VAL A 157 5.70 12.50 -5.87
C VAL A 157 4.80 12.29 -4.66
N LEU A 158 3.74 11.50 -4.78
CA LEU A 158 2.84 11.17 -3.65
C LEU A 158 3.58 10.44 -2.53
N LEU A 159 4.45 9.49 -2.86
CA LEU A 159 5.27 8.78 -1.87
C LEU A 159 6.25 9.72 -1.17
N LEU A 160 6.89 10.63 -1.89
CA LEU A 160 7.78 11.64 -1.30
C LEU A 160 7.03 12.60 -0.37
N CYS A 161 5.85 13.07 -0.76
CA CYS A 161 4.99 13.88 0.10
C CYS A 161 4.55 13.12 1.36
N ALA A 162 4.17 11.86 1.24
CA ALA A 162 3.81 11.01 2.37
C ALA A 162 5.00 10.81 3.32
N LEU A 163 6.19 10.58 2.78
CA LEU A 163 7.42 10.45 3.57
C LEU A 163 7.76 11.75 4.29
N ALA A 164 7.75 12.90 3.59
CA ALA A 164 8.02 14.20 4.18
C ALA A 164 7.05 14.53 5.32
N PHE A 165 5.76 14.30 5.10
CA PHE A 165 4.73 14.46 6.13
C PHE A 165 4.99 13.55 7.34
N SER A 166 5.32 12.28 7.10
CA SER A 166 5.60 11.32 8.17
C SER A 166 6.80 11.76 9.00
N VAL A 167 7.92 12.09 8.37
CA VAL A 167 9.12 12.58 9.05
C VAL A 167 8.81 13.83 9.87
N TRP A 168 8.07 14.78 9.30
CA TRP A 168 7.68 16.00 10.01
C TRP A 168 6.84 15.70 11.26
N VAL A 169 5.85 14.81 11.16
CA VAL A 169 4.99 14.42 12.29
C VAL A 169 5.81 13.72 13.37
N TYR A 170 6.63 12.72 13.01
CA TYR A 170 7.42 11.97 13.98
C TYR A 170 8.46 12.84 14.71
N LEU A 171 9.05 13.83 14.03
CA LEU A 171 10.02 14.73 14.64
C LEU A 171 9.36 15.76 15.57
N ARG A 172 8.11 16.15 15.31
CA ARG A 172 7.38 17.15 16.09
C ARG A 172 6.36 16.58 17.09
N ALA A 173 6.14 15.25 17.07
CA ALA A 173 5.22 14.63 18.01
C ALA A 173 5.65 14.90 19.46
N GLU A 174 4.80 15.54 20.22
CA GLU A 174 4.91 15.63 21.68
C GLU A 174 4.30 14.34 22.27
N VAL A 175 5.05 13.70 23.15
CA VAL A 175 4.65 12.45 23.84
C VAL A 175 4.24 12.76 25.26
#